data_818d85bf1c2544e597bacfb7ecfdff35
#
_entry.id   818d85bf1c2544e597bacfb7ecfdff35
#
_cell.length_a   1.000
_cell.length_b   1.000
_cell.length_c   1.000
_cell.angle_alpha   90.00
_cell.angle_beta   90.00
_cell.angle_gamma   90.00
#
_symmetry.space_group_name_H-M   'P 1'
#
loop_
_entity.id
_entity.type
_entity.pdbx_description
1 polymer ?
#
loop_
_entity_poly.entity_id
_entity_poly.type
_entity_poly.pdbx_seq_one_letter_code
_entity_poly.pdbx_strand_id
1 'polypeptide(L)'
;MSNGDDRRQLIADTWAAAWDKGDVNALDALLSPDYQRRTHAGDEGQDLAEFKASIVTTRSAFPDLTTTIDEILVDGDRAAVRWHSTGRHERPFLGVPPTHRQVEVTGSTFARFEGDRVVEEFVTWDPRALLSALGIISVGQDD
;
A
#
# COMPACT_ATOMS: atom_id res chain seq x y z
N MET A 1 0.83 2.24 -28.82
CA MET A 1 0.54 2.41 -27.40
C MET A 1 1.70 1.88 -26.58
N SER A 2 2.16 2.63 -25.61
CA SER A 2 3.34 2.21 -24.86
C SER A 2 2.94 1.28 -23.72
N ASN A 3 3.79 0.29 -23.42
CA ASN A 3 3.61 -0.58 -22.26
C ASN A 3 3.60 0.23 -20.96
N GLY A 4 4.27 1.38 -20.95
CA GLY A 4 4.30 2.25 -19.79
C GLY A 4 2.93 2.81 -19.45
N ASP A 5 2.17 3.24 -20.45
CA ASP A 5 0.83 3.77 -20.24
C ASP A 5 -0.14 2.68 -19.78
N ASP A 6 -0.04 1.48 -20.37
CA ASP A 6 -0.87 0.35 -19.98
C ASP A 6 -0.57 -0.09 -18.54
N ARG A 7 0.71 -0.13 -18.16
CA ARG A 7 1.12 -0.48 -16.82
C ARG A 7 0.69 0.57 -15.80
N ARG A 8 0.78 1.84 -16.17
CA ARG A 8 0.31 2.94 -15.33
C ARG A 8 -1.18 2.82 -15.03
N GLN A 9 -1.97 2.58 -16.07
CA GLN A 9 -3.42 2.45 -15.93
C GLN A 9 -3.79 1.21 -15.12
N LEU A 10 -3.12 0.09 -15.35
CA LEU A 10 -3.37 -1.15 -14.62
C LEU A 10 -3.10 -0.96 -13.12
N ILE A 11 -2.00 -0.30 -12.76
CA ILE A 11 -1.69 0.00 -11.36
C ILE A 11 -2.80 0.86 -10.75
N ALA A 12 -3.18 1.93 -11.44
CA ALA A 12 -4.20 2.85 -10.92
C ALA A 12 -5.54 2.15 -10.70
N ASP A 13 -5.98 1.35 -11.67
CA ASP A 13 -7.28 0.68 -11.60
C ASP A 13 -7.30 -0.40 -10.53
N THR A 14 -6.25 -1.21 -10.43
CA THR A 14 -6.21 -2.31 -9.46
C THR A 14 -6.05 -1.79 -8.03
N TRP A 15 -5.27 -0.74 -7.84
CA TRP A 15 -5.10 -0.14 -6.52
C TRP A 15 -6.41 0.48 -6.03
N ALA A 16 -7.12 1.18 -6.90
CA ALA A 16 -8.41 1.76 -6.53
C ALA A 16 -9.41 0.68 -6.14
N ALA A 17 -9.47 -0.41 -6.91
CA ALA A 17 -10.38 -1.51 -6.61
C ALA A 17 -10.04 -2.18 -5.28
N ALA A 18 -8.75 -2.47 -5.03
CA ALA A 18 -8.32 -3.20 -3.85
C ALA A 18 -8.35 -2.33 -2.59
N TRP A 19 -7.75 -1.16 -2.65
CA TRP A 19 -7.59 -0.30 -1.46
C TRP A 19 -8.84 0.50 -1.13
N ASP A 20 -9.52 1.06 -2.14
CA ASP A 20 -10.67 1.94 -1.87
C ASP A 20 -11.97 1.17 -1.79
N LYS A 21 -12.11 0.07 -2.54
CA LYS A 21 -13.35 -0.70 -2.60
C LYS A 21 -13.27 -2.03 -1.88
N GLY A 22 -12.09 -2.47 -1.50
CA GLY A 22 -11.89 -3.75 -0.82
C GLY A 22 -11.94 -4.97 -1.74
N ASP A 23 -11.92 -4.76 -3.05
CA ASP A 23 -11.88 -5.87 -4.02
C ASP A 23 -10.44 -6.33 -4.20
N VAL A 24 -9.95 -7.11 -3.23
CA VAL A 24 -8.55 -7.53 -3.23
C VAL A 24 -8.22 -8.48 -4.37
N ASN A 25 -9.21 -9.18 -4.91
CA ASN A 25 -8.98 -10.09 -6.03
C ASN A 25 -8.74 -9.35 -7.35
N ALA A 26 -9.05 -8.06 -7.42
CA ALA A 26 -8.67 -7.23 -8.57
C ALA A 26 -7.15 -7.19 -8.73
N LEU A 27 -6.39 -7.38 -7.65
CA LEU A 27 -4.93 -7.41 -7.71
C LEU A 27 -4.39 -8.56 -8.55
N ASP A 28 -5.16 -9.61 -8.78
CA ASP A 28 -4.71 -10.75 -9.60
C ASP A 28 -4.43 -10.34 -11.06
N ALA A 29 -5.01 -9.23 -11.51
CA ALA A 29 -4.72 -8.70 -12.84
C ALA A 29 -3.35 -8.03 -12.90
N LEU A 30 -2.83 -7.56 -11.77
CA LEU A 30 -1.56 -6.83 -11.68
C LEU A 30 -0.44 -7.69 -11.09
N LEU A 31 -0.74 -8.46 -10.05
CA LEU A 31 0.28 -9.15 -9.27
C LEU A 31 0.38 -10.62 -9.67
N SER A 32 1.61 -11.10 -9.82
CA SER A 32 1.91 -12.50 -10.12
C SER A 32 1.51 -13.40 -8.95
N PRO A 33 1.17 -14.69 -9.22
CA PRO A 33 1.07 -15.66 -8.13
C PRO A 33 2.34 -15.80 -7.30
N ASP A 34 3.50 -15.44 -7.87
CA ASP A 34 4.81 -15.49 -7.20
C ASP A 34 5.19 -14.17 -6.54
N TYR A 35 4.28 -13.23 -6.48
CA TYR A 35 4.50 -11.89 -5.93
C TYR A 35 5.09 -11.93 -4.52
N GLN A 36 6.05 -11.05 -4.28
CA GLN A 36 6.62 -10.79 -2.96
C GLN A 36 6.65 -9.30 -2.69
N ARG A 37 6.16 -8.91 -1.52
CA ARG A 37 6.14 -7.52 -1.06
C ARG A 37 7.11 -7.38 0.09
N ARG A 38 8.10 -6.51 -0.06
CA ARG A 38 9.20 -6.34 0.90
C ARG A 38 9.38 -4.90 1.29
N THR A 39 10.03 -4.66 2.42
CA THR A 39 10.45 -3.32 2.84
C THR A 39 11.94 -3.11 2.55
N HIS A 40 12.72 -4.17 2.55
CA HIS A 40 14.15 -4.12 2.22
C HIS A 40 14.60 -5.49 1.68
N ALA A 41 15.81 -5.53 1.10
CA ALA A 41 16.29 -6.70 0.38
C ALA A 41 16.38 -7.97 1.23
N GLY A 42 16.62 -7.86 2.53
CA GLY A 42 16.71 -9.01 3.43
C GLY A 42 15.39 -9.43 4.06
N ASP A 43 14.31 -8.73 3.75
CA ASP A 43 13.00 -9.02 4.29
C ASP A 43 12.38 -10.22 3.59
N GLU A 44 11.82 -11.16 4.35
CA GLU A 44 11.06 -12.27 3.78
C GLU A 44 9.78 -11.78 3.12
N GLY A 45 9.19 -10.71 3.68
CA GLY A 45 8.06 -10.04 3.08
C GLY A 45 6.75 -10.77 3.21
N GLN A 46 5.82 -10.37 2.35
CA GLN A 46 4.49 -10.97 2.25
C GLN A 46 4.30 -11.53 0.86
N ASP A 47 3.68 -12.71 0.78
CA ASP A 47 3.21 -13.23 -0.50
C ASP A 47 1.87 -12.57 -0.86
N LEU A 48 1.30 -12.97 -2.01
CA LEU A 48 0.07 -12.37 -2.50
C LEU A 48 -1.10 -12.55 -1.52
N ALA A 49 -1.25 -13.76 -0.97
CA ALA A 49 -2.34 -14.04 -0.04
C ALA A 49 -2.21 -13.22 1.25
N GLU A 50 -1.00 -13.10 1.77
CA GLU A 50 -0.72 -12.32 2.97
C GLU A 50 -0.95 -10.83 2.72
N PHE A 51 -0.56 -10.33 1.55
CA PHE A 51 -0.82 -8.94 1.19
C PHE A 51 -2.32 -8.65 1.10
N LYS A 52 -3.09 -9.52 0.44
CA LYS A 52 -4.55 -9.37 0.37
C LYS A 52 -5.17 -9.35 1.76
N ALA A 53 -4.72 -10.24 2.63
CA ALA A 53 -5.21 -10.30 4.01
C ALA A 53 -4.89 -9.00 4.77
N SER A 54 -3.71 -8.42 4.55
CA SER A 54 -3.34 -7.17 5.21
C SER A 54 -4.21 -6.00 4.75
N ILE A 55 -4.63 -5.97 3.49
CA ILE A 55 -5.55 -4.95 2.98
C ILE A 55 -6.90 -5.08 3.69
N VAL A 56 -7.42 -6.30 3.80
CA VAL A 56 -8.69 -6.54 4.48
C VAL A 56 -8.63 -6.08 5.94
N THR A 57 -7.55 -6.43 6.64
CA THR A 57 -7.33 -6.03 8.03
C THR A 57 -7.27 -4.50 8.16
N THR A 58 -6.52 -3.84 7.29
CA THR A 58 -6.38 -2.38 7.32
C THR A 58 -7.73 -1.70 7.07
N ARG A 59 -8.48 -2.17 6.08
CA ARG A 59 -9.79 -1.59 5.77
C ARG A 59 -10.81 -1.84 6.89
N SER A 60 -10.68 -2.94 7.60
CA SER A 60 -11.55 -3.20 8.77
C SER A 60 -11.31 -2.15 9.85
N ALA A 61 -10.05 -1.77 10.09
CA ALA A 61 -9.71 -0.77 11.10
C ALA A 61 -10.02 0.66 10.65
N PHE A 62 -9.93 0.93 9.35
CA PHE A 62 -10.19 2.24 8.74
C PHE A 62 -11.25 2.08 7.65
N PRO A 63 -12.56 2.00 8.03
CA PRO A 63 -13.61 1.68 7.05
C PRO A 63 -13.74 2.68 5.90
N ASP A 64 -13.30 3.93 6.10
CA ASP A 64 -13.31 4.98 5.10
C ASP A 64 -11.96 5.15 4.40
N LEU A 65 -11.11 4.14 4.47
CA LEU A 65 -9.76 4.20 3.89
C LEU A 65 -9.81 4.57 2.41
N THR A 66 -9.03 5.57 2.05
CA THR A 66 -8.84 6.01 0.66
C THR A 66 -7.35 6.14 0.40
N THR A 67 -6.89 5.52 -0.67
CA THR A 67 -5.50 5.61 -1.11
C THR A 67 -5.44 6.37 -2.43
N THR A 68 -4.67 7.45 -2.43
CA THR A 68 -4.48 8.28 -3.61
C THR A 68 -3.08 8.06 -4.16
N ILE A 69 -2.99 7.81 -5.45
CA ILE A 69 -1.72 7.76 -6.15
C ILE A 69 -1.36 9.18 -6.54
N ASP A 70 -0.24 9.67 -6.02
CA ASP A 70 0.23 11.03 -6.30
C ASP A 70 1.07 11.07 -7.57
N GLU A 71 1.81 10.01 -7.84
CA GLU A 71 2.71 9.96 -9.00
C GLU A 71 3.03 8.51 -9.35
N ILE A 72 3.02 8.20 -10.64
CA ILE A 72 3.49 6.91 -11.16
C ILE A 72 4.53 7.17 -12.23
N LEU A 73 5.68 6.56 -12.08
CA LEU A 73 6.72 6.56 -13.10
C LEU A 73 6.94 5.13 -13.57
N VAL A 74 6.96 4.93 -14.86
CA VAL A 74 7.23 3.60 -15.44
C VAL A 74 8.42 3.71 -16.38
N ASP A 75 9.40 2.84 -16.17
CA ASP A 75 10.59 2.74 -17.00
C ASP A 75 10.85 1.26 -17.29
N GLY A 76 10.43 0.82 -18.48
CA GLY A 76 10.55 -0.58 -18.85
C GLY A 76 9.77 -1.48 -17.89
N ASP A 77 10.47 -2.43 -17.28
CA ASP A 77 9.91 -3.41 -16.35
C ASP A 77 9.85 -2.90 -14.91
N ARG A 78 10.14 -1.62 -14.67
CA ARG A 78 10.13 -1.00 -13.34
C ARG A 78 9.10 0.09 -13.26
N ALA A 79 8.46 0.17 -12.10
CA ALA A 79 7.53 1.26 -11.81
C ALA A 79 7.80 1.80 -10.40
N ALA A 80 7.59 3.10 -10.22
CA ALA A 80 7.66 3.73 -8.92
C ALA A 80 6.37 4.48 -8.69
N VAL A 81 5.76 4.27 -7.53
CA VAL A 81 4.47 4.87 -7.17
C VAL A 81 4.64 5.62 -5.86
N ARG A 82 4.31 6.89 -5.88
CA ARG A 82 4.23 7.70 -4.65
C ARG A 82 2.76 7.86 -4.32
N TRP A 83 2.41 7.58 -3.07
CA TRP A 83 1.01 7.52 -2.66
C TRP A 83 0.81 8.09 -1.27
N HIS A 84 -0.45 8.39 -0.94
CA HIS A 84 -0.86 8.67 0.42
C HIS A 84 -2.20 8.01 0.69
N SER A 85 -2.44 7.67 1.95
CA SER A 85 -3.69 7.07 2.39
C SER A 85 -4.25 7.86 3.57
N THR A 86 -5.58 8.01 3.58
CA THR A 86 -6.27 8.66 4.69
C THR A 86 -7.37 7.75 5.20
N GLY A 87 -7.70 7.88 6.47
CA GLY A 87 -8.79 7.13 7.06
C GLY A 87 -8.96 7.49 8.53
N ARG A 88 -10.11 7.10 9.07
CA ARG A 88 -10.41 7.28 10.49
C ARG A 88 -10.28 5.94 11.21
N HIS A 89 -9.56 5.93 12.32
CA HIS A 89 -9.33 4.73 13.13
C HIS A 89 -10.56 4.39 13.93
N GLU A 90 -11.34 3.42 13.45
CA GLU A 90 -12.62 3.07 14.04
C GLU A 90 -12.63 1.71 14.75
N ARG A 91 -11.65 0.84 14.47
CA ARG A 91 -11.54 -0.48 15.08
C ARG A 91 -10.09 -0.76 15.43
N PRO A 92 -9.82 -1.76 16.30
CA PRO A 92 -8.43 -2.06 16.71
C PRO A 92 -7.52 -2.30 15.50
N PHE A 93 -6.30 -1.76 15.59
CA PHE A 93 -5.28 -1.92 14.55
C PHE A 93 -3.91 -2.05 15.19
N LEU A 94 -3.18 -3.11 14.85
CA LEU A 94 -1.85 -3.40 15.40
C LEU A 94 -1.85 -3.41 16.93
N GLY A 95 -2.91 -3.94 17.54
CA GLY A 95 -3.06 -3.99 18.99
C GLY A 95 -3.47 -2.67 19.64
N VAL A 96 -3.74 -1.62 18.84
CA VAL A 96 -4.15 -0.31 19.36
C VAL A 96 -5.68 -0.22 19.32
N PRO A 97 -6.35 0.06 20.45
CA PRO A 97 -7.81 0.27 20.47
C PRO A 97 -8.19 1.46 19.60
N PRO A 98 -9.44 1.51 19.10
CA PRO A 98 -9.89 2.60 18.24
C PRO A 98 -9.73 3.98 18.91
N THR A 99 -9.02 4.87 18.21
CA THR A 99 -8.77 6.24 18.70
C THR A 99 -9.75 7.26 18.13
N HIS A 100 -10.48 6.88 17.08
CA HIS A 100 -11.40 7.75 16.32
C HIS A 100 -10.69 8.96 15.70
N ARG A 101 -9.39 8.86 15.52
CA ARG A 101 -8.60 9.93 14.90
C ARG A 101 -8.49 9.73 13.40
N GLN A 102 -8.50 10.85 12.70
CA GLN A 102 -8.18 10.88 11.28
C GLN A 102 -6.66 10.74 11.12
N VAL A 103 -6.23 9.84 10.24
CA VAL A 103 -4.81 9.63 9.98
C VAL A 103 -4.52 9.82 8.51
N GLU A 104 -3.29 10.23 8.21
CA GLU A 104 -2.76 10.27 6.86
C GLU A 104 -1.35 9.70 6.89
N VAL A 105 -1.07 8.79 5.98
CA VAL A 105 0.27 8.23 5.81
C VAL A 105 0.66 8.35 4.35
N THR A 106 1.95 8.53 4.12
CA THR A 106 2.52 8.60 2.78
C THR A 106 3.52 7.49 2.59
N GLY A 107 3.74 7.09 1.37
CA GLY A 107 4.72 6.06 1.07
C GLY A 107 5.10 6.01 -0.39
N SER A 108 6.02 5.11 -0.69
CA SER A 108 6.50 4.85 -2.03
C SER A 108 6.62 3.35 -2.24
N THR A 109 6.26 2.91 -3.44
CA THR A 109 6.34 1.51 -3.83
C THR A 109 7.14 1.42 -5.12
N PHE A 110 8.17 0.57 -5.11
CA PHE A 110 8.94 0.24 -6.32
C PHE A 110 8.55 -1.16 -6.76
N ALA A 111 8.07 -1.28 -7.99
CA ALA A 111 7.56 -2.53 -8.53
C ALA A 111 8.43 -3.02 -9.68
N ARG A 112 8.59 -4.33 -9.76
CA ARG A 112 9.29 -4.99 -10.87
C ARG A 112 8.31 -5.93 -11.57
N PHE A 113 8.17 -5.75 -12.88
CA PHE A 113 7.34 -6.60 -13.73
C PHE A 113 8.15 -7.74 -14.33
N GLU A 114 7.49 -8.88 -14.49
CA GLU A 114 7.92 -9.94 -15.41
C GLU A 114 6.73 -10.21 -16.32
N GLY A 115 6.89 -9.91 -17.61
CA GLY A 115 5.75 -9.92 -18.52
C GLY A 115 4.76 -8.83 -18.13
N ASP A 116 3.51 -9.20 -17.97
CA ASP A 116 2.42 -8.26 -17.64
C ASP A 116 2.11 -8.21 -16.15
N ARG A 117 2.87 -8.87 -15.31
CA ARG A 117 2.58 -8.92 -13.87
C ARG A 117 3.76 -8.50 -13.02
N VAL A 118 3.44 -7.90 -11.90
CA VAL A 118 4.44 -7.52 -10.89
C VAL A 118 4.80 -8.76 -10.07
N VAL A 119 6.09 -9.02 -9.96
CA VAL A 119 6.61 -10.16 -9.18
C VAL A 119 7.22 -9.73 -7.86
N GLU A 120 7.57 -8.45 -7.73
CA GLU A 120 8.22 -7.96 -6.52
C GLU A 120 7.93 -6.48 -6.32
N GLU A 121 7.67 -6.11 -5.07
CA GLU A 121 7.57 -4.71 -4.67
C GLU A 121 8.44 -4.45 -3.47
N PHE A 122 9.04 -3.26 -3.44
CA PHE A 122 9.68 -2.71 -2.26
C PHE A 122 8.86 -1.51 -1.83
N VAL A 123 8.37 -1.54 -0.60
CA VAL A 123 7.44 -0.53 -0.09
C VAL A 123 8.09 0.18 1.09
N THR A 124 8.09 1.50 1.05
CA THR A 124 8.57 2.33 2.15
C THR A 124 7.44 3.26 2.58
N TRP A 125 7.13 3.26 3.87
CA TRP A 125 6.21 4.21 4.47
C TRP A 125 6.66 4.44 5.90
N ASP A 126 6.13 5.47 6.54
CA ASP A 126 6.59 5.84 7.88
C ASP A 126 5.59 5.39 8.95
N PRO A 127 5.83 4.25 9.63
CA PRO A 127 4.97 3.79 10.72
C PRO A 127 4.93 4.78 11.89
N ARG A 128 5.98 5.56 12.09
CA ARG A 128 6.01 6.56 13.16
C ARG A 128 4.99 7.66 12.90
N ALA A 129 4.80 8.05 11.65
CA ALA A 129 3.78 9.03 11.29
C ALA A 129 2.39 8.52 11.67
N LEU A 130 2.11 7.24 11.43
CA LEU A 130 0.84 6.63 11.83
C LEU A 130 0.69 6.63 13.35
N LEU A 131 1.70 6.18 14.08
CA LEU A 131 1.65 6.12 15.54
C LEU A 131 1.51 7.51 16.16
N SER A 132 2.16 8.51 15.57
CA SER A 132 2.01 9.89 16.00
C SER A 132 0.60 10.41 15.76
N ALA A 133 0.04 10.13 14.58
CA ALA A 133 -1.32 10.54 14.23
C ALA A 133 -2.35 9.90 15.16
N LEU A 134 -2.10 8.67 15.61
CA LEU A 134 -2.96 7.98 16.55
C LEU A 134 -2.75 8.42 18.00
N GLY A 135 -1.75 9.25 18.26
CA GLY A 135 -1.46 9.75 19.59
C GLY A 135 -0.68 8.78 20.48
N ILE A 136 -0.10 7.74 19.88
CA ILE A 136 0.66 6.71 20.63
C ILE A 136 2.06 7.20 20.96
N ILE A 137 2.68 7.97 20.05
CA ILE A 137 4.00 8.55 20.25
C ILE A 137 3.97 10.01 19.82
N SER A 138 5.01 10.75 20.21
CA SER A 138 5.23 12.13 19.75
C SER A 138 6.47 12.15 18.86
N VAL A 139 6.31 12.60 17.61
CA VAL A 139 7.40 12.73 16.66
C VAL A 139 7.91 14.16 16.70
N GLY A 140 9.23 14.31 16.72
CA GLY A 140 9.85 15.63 16.76
C GLY A 140 10.04 16.20 18.15
N GLN A 141 9.70 15.45 19.18
CA GLN A 141 10.00 15.80 20.56
C GLN A 141 11.23 15.01 21.00
N ASP A 142 12.36 15.48 20.58
CA ASP A 142 13.62 14.89 21.02
C ASP A 142 14.03 15.56 22.30
N ASP A 143 13.95 14.86 23.32
CA ASP A 143 14.32 15.38 24.62
C ASP A 143 15.76 15.07 24.94
#